data_f227a60bc977775cd864d81a089426d8
#
_entry.id   f227a60bc977775cd864d81a089426d8
#
_cell.length_a   1.000
_cell.length_b   1.000
_cell.length_c   1.000
_cell.angle_alpha   90.00
_cell.angle_beta   90.00
_cell.angle_gamma   90.00
#
_symmetry.space_group_name_H-M   'P 1'
#
loop_
_entity.id
_entity.type
_entity.pdbx_description
1 polymer ?
#
loop_
_entity_poly.entity_id
_entity_poly.type
_entity_poly.pdbx_seq_one_letter_code
_entity_poly.pdbx_strand_id
1 'polypeptide(L)'
;MNHKIILTLMITVFIFLFIVPPNLMALDDEPFMQCANGIVAPGDSEDSVREKCGDPQKVLRPDPQEPVVWVYNFGSTEFDYYISIVNDQVQRIQSGQYGD
;
A
#
# COMPACT_ATOMS: atom_id res chain seq x y z
N MET A 1 5.05 -13.86 46.86
CA MET A 1 5.42 -13.04 45.78
C MET A 1 4.49 -11.84 45.63
N ASN A 2 5.02 -10.74 45.28
CA ASN A 2 4.34 -9.48 45.41
C ASN A 2 3.46 -9.17 44.21
N HIS A 3 2.14 -9.14 44.40
CA HIS A 3 1.18 -8.83 43.34
C HIS A 3 1.45 -7.50 42.65
N LYS A 4 2.02 -6.53 43.36
CA LYS A 4 2.31 -5.21 42.83
C LYS A 4 3.38 -5.26 41.73
N ILE A 5 4.37 -6.14 41.87
CA ILE A 5 5.43 -6.29 40.87
C ILE A 5 4.86 -6.89 39.58
N ILE A 6 4.03 -7.91 39.70
CA ILE A 6 3.40 -8.56 38.54
C ILE A 6 2.51 -7.58 37.79
N LEU A 7 1.69 -6.82 38.51
CA LEU A 7 0.80 -5.85 37.90
C LEU A 7 1.56 -4.74 37.18
N THR A 8 2.66 -4.24 37.77
CA THR A 8 3.51 -3.20 37.18
C THR A 8 4.14 -3.72 35.87
N LEU A 9 4.62 -4.95 35.85
CA LEU A 9 5.19 -5.56 34.64
C LEU A 9 4.16 -5.70 33.53
N MET A 10 2.93 -6.10 33.87
CA MET A 10 1.87 -6.22 32.87
C MET A 10 1.47 -4.88 32.29
N ILE A 11 1.39 -3.84 33.10
CA ILE A 11 1.07 -2.49 32.63
C ILE A 11 2.17 -1.97 31.71
N THR A 12 3.43 -2.20 32.05
CA THR A 12 4.57 -1.77 31.22
C THR A 12 4.56 -2.44 29.86
N VAL A 13 4.31 -3.74 29.78
CA VAL A 13 4.22 -4.47 28.52
C VAL A 13 3.03 -3.97 27.70
N PHE A 14 1.91 -3.71 28.32
CA PHE A 14 0.71 -3.22 27.66
C PHE A 14 0.93 -1.84 27.02
N ILE A 15 1.58 -0.93 27.73
CA ILE A 15 1.92 0.40 27.21
C ILE A 15 2.88 0.29 26.02
N PHE A 16 3.85 -0.60 26.09
CA PHE A 16 4.82 -0.79 25.02
C PHE A 16 4.16 -1.23 23.71
N LEU A 17 3.10 -2.05 23.80
CA LEU A 17 2.38 -2.54 22.62
C LEU A 17 1.59 -1.45 21.89
N PHE A 18 1.30 -0.32 22.55
CA PHE A 18 0.57 0.78 21.95
C PHE A 18 1.45 1.88 21.38
N ILE A 19 2.75 1.80 21.54
CA ILE A 19 3.66 2.79 20.97
C ILE A 19 3.97 2.39 19.53
N VAL A 20 3.19 2.93 18.60
CA VAL A 20 3.43 2.77 17.16
C VAL A 20 3.94 4.10 16.64
N PRO A 21 5.15 4.14 16.05
CA PRO A 21 5.65 5.38 15.46
C PRO A 21 4.73 5.84 14.34
N PRO A 22 4.32 7.12 14.30
CA PRO A 22 3.39 7.61 13.26
C PRO A 22 3.99 7.56 11.85
N ASN A 23 5.30 7.50 11.71
CA ASN A 23 5.96 7.42 10.41
C ASN A 23 5.99 5.99 9.83
N LEU A 24 5.45 5.01 10.55
CA LEU A 24 5.30 3.64 10.06
C LEU A 24 3.89 3.37 9.52
N MET A 25 3.18 4.42 9.13
CA MET A 25 1.88 4.24 8.47
C MET A 25 2.11 3.55 7.13
N ALA A 26 1.79 2.26 7.09
CA ALA A 26 1.89 1.47 5.89
C ALA A 26 0.86 1.92 4.87
N LEU A 27 1.12 1.60 3.59
CA LEU A 27 0.13 1.73 2.55
C LEU A 27 -1.04 0.79 2.85
N ASP A 28 -2.24 1.21 2.53
CA ASP A 28 -3.43 0.38 2.69
C ASP A 28 -3.62 -0.50 1.47
N ASP A 29 -3.92 -1.77 1.71
CA ASP A 29 -4.29 -2.69 0.62
C ASP A 29 -5.68 -2.35 0.12
N GLU A 30 -5.80 -2.32 -1.20
CA GLU A 30 -7.06 -2.02 -1.87
C GLU A 30 -7.50 -3.21 -2.72
N PRO A 31 -8.80 -3.56 -2.72
CA PRO A 31 -9.29 -4.66 -3.55
C PRO A 31 -9.34 -4.31 -5.03
N PHE A 32 -9.42 -3.02 -5.36
CA PHE A 32 -9.45 -2.55 -6.73
C PHE A 32 -9.07 -1.08 -6.80
N MET A 33 -8.77 -0.62 -8.01
CA MET A 33 -8.50 0.79 -8.30
C MET A 33 -9.45 1.24 -9.40
N GLN A 34 -10.20 2.30 -9.16
CA GLN A 34 -11.12 2.83 -10.16
C GLN A 34 -10.41 3.87 -11.02
N CYS A 35 -10.45 3.65 -12.33
CA CYS A 35 -9.89 4.55 -13.32
C CYS A 35 -10.98 5.10 -14.23
N ALA A 36 -10.60 6.03 -15.11
CA ALA A 36 -11.56 6.68 -16.00
C ALA A 36 -12.29 5.68 -16.91
N ASN A 37 -11.59 4.65 -17.37
CA ASN A 37 -12.11 3.70 -18.34
C ASN A 37 -12.32 2.29 -17.76
N GLY A 38 -12.42 2.15 -16.45
CA GLY A 38 -12.70 0.86 -15.86
C GLY A 38 -12.05 0.65 -14.49
N ILE A 39 -12.28 -0.52 -13.96
CA ILE A 39 -11.78 -0.91 -12.63
C ILE A 39 -10.66 -1.93 -12.81
N VAL A 40 -9.56 -1.70 -12.12
CA VAL A 40 -8.41 -2.61 -12.08
C VAL A 40 -8.45 -3.42 -10.79
N ALA A 41 -8.20 -4.71 -10.91
CA ALA A 41 -8.15 -5.63 -9.77
C ALA A 41 -6.92 -6.54 -9.88
N PRO A 42 -6.48 -7.15 -8.78
CA PRO A 42 -5.43 -8.15 -8.85
C PRO A 42 -5.76 -9.25 -9.86
N GLY A 43 -4.78 -9.65 -10.64
CA GLY A 43 -4.96 -10.60 -11.75
C GLY A 43 -5.11 -9.94 -13.11
N ASP A 44 -5.41 -8.66 -13.19
CA ASP A 44 -5.50 -7.95 -14.45
C ASP A 44 -4.12 -7.87 -15.13
N SER A 45 -4.11 -7.90 -16.45
CA SER A 45 -2.88 -7.78 -17.22
C SER A 45 -2.39 -6.33 -17.28
N GLU A 46 -1.09 -6.14 -17.54
CA GLU A 46 -0.53 -4.80 -17.76
C GLU A 46 -1.28 -4.04 -18.85
N ASP A 47 -1.59 -4.71 -19.96
CA ASP A 47 -2.32 -4.09 -21.05
C ASP A 47 -3.70 -3.61 -20.63
N SER A 48 -4.39 -4.41 -19.83
CA SER A 48 -5.69 -4.04 -19.28
C SER A 48 -5.59 -2.80 -18.38
N VAL A 49 -4.55 -2.74 -17.56
CA VAL A 49 -4.32 -1.58 -16.68
C VAL A 49 -4.10 -0.31 -17.51
N ARG A 50 -3.27 -0.38 -18.55
CA ARG A 50 -3.02 0.77 -19.42
C ARG A 50 -4.28 1.21 -20.16
N GLU A 51 -5.07 0.25 -20.59
CA GLU A 51 -6.32 0.53 -21.30
C GLU A 51 -7.32 1.26 -20.41
N LYS A 52 -7.41 0.86 -19.15
CA LYS A 52 -8.35 1.45 -18.19
C LYS A 52 -7.85 2.74 -17.55
N CYS A 53 -6.55 2.82 -17.27
CA CYS A 53 -5.96 3.88 -16.46
C CYS A 53 -4.94 4.73 -17.18
N GLY A 54 -4.54 4.36 -18.40
CA GLY A 54 -3.43 5.02 -19.09
C GLY A 54 -2.10 4.59 -18.54
N ASP A 55 -1.04 5.26 -18.98
CA ASP A 55 0.31 4.99 -18.49
C ASP A 55 0.48 5.51 -17.06
N PRO A 56 1.23 4.79 -16.22
CA PRO A 56 1.52 5.28 -14.88
C PRO A 56 2.42 6.53 -14.93
N GLN A 57 2.28 7.41 -13.96
CA GLN A 57 3.13 8.59 -13.85
C GLN A 57 4.56 8.21 -13.46
N LYS A 58 4.75 7.10 -12.76
CA LYS A 58 6.06 6.66 -12.32
C LYS A 58 6.11 5.14 -12.31
N VAL A 59 7.27 4.60 -12.66
CA VAL A 59 7.55 3.16 -12.56
C VAL A 59 8.73 2.99 -11.63
N LEU A 60 8.54 2.25 -10.55
CA LEU A 60 9.59 1.97 -9.57
C LEU A 60 10.12 0.56 -9.79
N ARG A 61 11.43 0.44 -9.82
CA ARG A 61 12.14 -0.85 -9.96
C ARG A 61 13.16 -0.97 -8.84
N PRO A 62 12.69 -1.24 -7.60
CA PRO A 62 13.58 -1.15 -6.44
C PRO A 62 14.69 -2.20 -6.44
N ASP A 63 14.41 -3.40 -6.94
CA ASP A 63 15.32 -4.53 -6.87
C ASP A 63 14.92 -5.56 -7.92
N PRO A 64 15.87 -6.25 -8.59
CA PRO A 64 15.52 -7.30 -9.56
C PRO A 64 14.65 -8.42 -9.00
N GLN A 65 14.69 -8.64 -7.68
CA GLN A 65 13.89 -9.69 -7.04
C GLN A 65 12.54 -9.19 -6.52
N GLU A 66 12.31 -7.88 -6.53
CA GLU A 66 11.07 -7.29 -6.06
C GLU A 66 10.15 -6.94 -7.24
N PRO A 67 8.84 -6.86 -7.00
CA PRO A 67 7.90 -6.47 -8.05
C PRO A 67 8.20 -5.08 -8.58
N VAL A 68 7.90 -4.87 -9.85
CA VAL A 68 7.83 -3.54 -10.43
C VAL A 68 6.57 -2.88 -9.89
N VAL A 69 6.67 -1.61 -9.50
CA VAL A 69 5.54 -0.87 -8.95
C VAL A 69 5.20 0.29 -9.89
N TRP A 70 3.96 0.29 -10.36
CA TRP A 70 3.40 1.40 -11.12
C TRP A 70 2.69 2.35 -10.17
N VAL A 71 3.03 3.64 -10.26
CA VAL A 71 2.44 4.66 -9.42
C VAL A 71 1.45 5.48 -10.24
N TYR A 72 0.21 5.54 -9.76
CA TYR A 72 -0.84 6.36 -10.34
C TYR A 72 -1.19 7.49 -9.38
N ASN A 73 -1.03 8.72 -9.85
CA ASN A 73 -1.36 9.93 -9.11
C ASN A 73 -2.55 10.58 -9.81
N PHE A 74 -3.67 10.64 -9.12
CA PHE A 74 -4.91 11.22 -9.66
C PHE A 74 -5.15 12.67 -9.21
N GLY A 75 -4.16 13.27 -8.59
CA GLY A 75 -4.23 14.66 -8.15
C GLY A 75 -4.17 14.82 -6.63
N SER A 76 -4.09 16.07 -6.19
CA SER A 76 -3.84 16.41 -4.79
C SER A 76 -5.01 16.08 -3.85
N THR A 77 -6.20 15.84 -4.38
CA THR A 77 -7.37 15.48 -3.58
C THR A 77 -7.63 13.99 -3.52
N GLU A 78 -6.81 13.18 -4.21
CA GLU A 78 -6.93 11.73 -4.27
C GLU A 78 -5.69 11.08 -3.71
N PHE A 79 -5.84 9.85 -3.22
CA PHE A 79 -4.69 9.04 -2.83
C PHE A 79 -3.88 8.63 -4.04
N ASP A 80 -2.57 8.49 -3.85
CA ASP A 80 -1.73 7.81 -4.82
C ASP A 80 -1.98 6.31 -4.74
N TYR A 81 -1.93 5.64 -5.87
CA TYR A 81 -2.07 4.19 -5.94
C TYR A 81 -0.77 3.57 -6.41
N TYR A 82 -0.44 2.45 -5.79
CA TYR A 82 0.76 1.68 -6.04
C TYR A 82 0.37 0.29 -6.48
N ILE A 83 0.65 -0.04 -7.73
CA ILE A 83 0.27 -1.32 -8.31
C ILE A 83 1.52 -2.16 -8.48
N SER A 84 1.59 -3.27 -7.76
CA SER A 84 2.70 -4.22 -7.89
C SER A 84 2.42 -5.17 -9.05
N ILE A 85 3.35 -5.24 -9.99
CA ILE A 85 3.23 -6.04 -11.21
C ILE A 85 4.23 -7.19 -11.14
N VAL A 86 3.76 -8.41 -11.34
CA VAL A 86 4.57 -9.63 -11.40
C VAL A 86 4.07 -10.46 -12.59
N ASN A 87 4.98 -10.89 -13.45
CA ASN A 87 4.65 -11.71 -14.62
C ASN A 87 3.55 -11.09 -15.48
N ASP A 88 3.67 -9.80 -15.74
CA ASP A 88 2.74 -9.02 -16.56
C ASP A 88 1.31 -8.96 -16.01
N GLN A 89 1.14 -9.21 -14.70
CA GLN A 89 -0.16 -9.16 -14.03
C GLN A 89 -0.09 -8.35 -12.74
N VAL A 90 -1.21 -7.72 -12.40
CA VAL A 90 -1.35 -7.03 -11.12
C VAL A 90 -1.37 -8.06 -10.00
N GLN A 91 -0.43 -7.95 -9.09
CA GLN A 91 -0.35 -8.78 -7.90
C GLN A 91 -1.08 -8.13 -6.72
N ARG A 92 -0.89 -6.82 -6.55
CA ARG A 92 -1.36 -6.08 -5.39
C ARG A 92 -1.66 -4.64 -5.77
N ILE A 93 -2.69 -4.10 -5.15
CA ILE A 93 -3.02 -2.67 -5.25
C ILE A 93 -2.98 -2.09 -3.85
N GLN A 94 -2.27 -0.98 -3.70
CA GLN A 94 -2.20 -0.26 -2.42
C GLN A 94 -2.46 1.21 -2.66
N SER A 95 -3.02 1.87 -1.66
CA SER A 95 -3.17 3.33 -1.67
C SER A 95 -2.35 3.94 -0.55
N GLY A 96 -1.89 5.15 -0.78
CA GLY A 96 -1.05 5.86 0.17
C GLY A 96 -1.46 7.30 0.34
N GLN A 97 -0.49 8.17 0.44
CA GLN A 97 -0.72 9.59 0.68
C GLN A 97 -1.42 10.27 -0.49
N TYR A 98 -1.99 11.45 -0.23
CA TYR A 98 -2.58 12.25 -1.29
C TYR A 98 -1.52 12.61 -2.34
N GLY A 99 -1.95 12.67 -3.60
CA GLY A 99 -1.11 13.05 -4.71
C GLY A 99 -0.72 14.53 -4.68
N ASP A 100 0.30 14.83 -5.43
CA ASP A 100 0.80 16.21 -5.57
C ASP A 100 0.00 17.01 -6.59
#